data_24a86482dd31924598a02ce0cf0d45c7
#
_entry.id   24a86482dd31924598a02ce0cf0d45c7
#
_cell.length_a   1.000
_cell.length_b   1.000
_cell.length_c   1.000
_cell.angle_alpha   90.00
_cell.angle_beta   90.00
_cell.angle_gamma   90.00
#
_symmetry.space_group_name_H-M   'P 1'
#
loop_
_entity.id
_entity.type
_entity.pdbx_description
1 polymer ?
#
loop_
_entity_poly.entity_id
_entity_poly.type
_entity_poly.pdbx_seq_one_letter_code
_entity_poly.pdbx_strand_id
1 'polypeptide(L)'
;MRRVVYLGGLGDDADPELSPHLRSRREVGEILQHSGVEMIEFRASVGIGAGSLSFDLLKALTDRLPVMLCPGWLTTPTQPIAVEDVLAYLLAAKDLPAGESRIFEIGGTDVSTYGDLIREYPRQRGLRRRLLSVPVLTPYLSSLWRALVTPASFEVGRHLIEGLKNPTVVRDRTALDVFPIRPRG
;
A
#
# COMPACT_ATOMS: atom_id res chain seq x y z
N MET A 1 -22.57 -10.29 -16.06
CA MET A 1 -21.39 -9.46 -15.76
C MET A 1 -20.30 -9.90 -16.73
N ARG A 2 -19.60 -8.97 -17.41
CA ARG A 2 -18.63 -9.35 -18.45
C ARG A 2 -17.19 -9.33 -17.93
N ARG A 3 -16.85 -8.45 -17.00
CA ARG A 3 -15.52 -8.28 -16.44
C ARG A 3 -15.59 -7.77 -15.01
N VAL A 4 -14.70 -8.26 -14.16
CA VAL A 4 -14.41 -7.71 -12.82
C VAL A 4 -13.07 -7.00 -12.87
N VAL A 5 -13.00 -5.80 -12.32
CA VAL A 5 -11.74 -5.11 -12.07
C VAL A 5 -11.52 -5.06 -10.56
N TYR A 6 -10.39 -5.59 -10.11
CA TYR A 6 -10.08 -5.74 -8.70
C TYR A 6 -8.77 -5.01 -8.35
N LEU A 7 -8.79 -4.26 -7.26
CA LEU A 7 -7.58 -3.64 -6.70
C LEU A 7 -7.05 -4.50 -5.56
N GLY A 8 -6.04 -5.28 -5.83
CA GLY A 8 -5.31 -6.12 -4.90
C GLY A 8 -4.17 -5.39 -4.19
N GLY A 9 -3.43 -6.14 -3.35
CA GLY A 9 -2.22 -5.65 -2.70
C GLY A 9 -0.96 -6.21 -3.36
N LEU A 10 0.05 -5.37 -3.53
CA LEU A 10 1.36 -5.78 -4.03
C LEU A 10 2.15 -6.47 -2.92
N GLY A 11 2.76 -7.60 -3.22
CA GLY A 11 3.58 -8.38 -2.32
C GLY A 11 4.17 -9.59 -3.04
N ASP A 12 5.14 -10.25 -2.41
CA ASP A 12 5.72 -11.47 -2.93
C ASP A 12 4.80 -12.66 -2.67
N ASP A 13 4.31 -13.28 -3.72
CA ASP A 13 3.46 -14.46 -3.62
C ASP A 13 4.18 -15.68 -3.02
N ALA A 14 5.50 -15.71 -3.12
CA ALA A 14 6.34 -16.76 -2.56
C ALA A 14 6.77 -16.52 -1.09
N ASP A 15 6.44 -15.35 -0.51
CA ASP A 15 6.81 -15.00 0.84
C ASP A 15 5.96 -15.78 1.87
N PRO A 16 6.56 -16.73 2.64
CA PRO A 16 5.83 -17.47 3.67
C PRO A 16 5.36 -16.59 4.83
N GLU A 17 6.00 -15.43 5.02
CA GLU A 17 5.67 -14.45 6.06
C GLU A 17 4.79 -13.31 5.55
N LEU A 18 4.11 -13.52 4.42
CA LEU A 18 3.16 -12.54 3.90
C LEU A 18 2.10 -12.20 4.97
N SER A 19 1.89 -10.90 5.18
CA SER A 19 0.96 -10.44 6.22
C SER A 19 -0.47 -10.95 6.00
N PRO A 20 -1.27 -11.14 7.07
CA PRO A 20 -2.66 -11.58 6.94
C PRO A 20 -3.48 -10.69 6.02
N HIS A 21 -3.21 -9.38 6.03
CA HIS A 21 -3.88 -8.42 5.15
C HIS A 21 -3.58 -8.68 3.67
N LEU A 22 -2.32 -8.87 3.30
CA LEU A 22 -1.93 -9.16 1.91
C LEU A 22 -2.41 -10.55 1.48
N ARG A 23 -2.36 -11.55 2.37
CA ARG A 23 -2.92 -12.88 2.12
C ARG A 23 -4.40 -12.83 1.80
N SER A 24 -5.19 -12.12 2.61
CA SER A 24 -6.63 -11.99 2.38
C SER A 24 -6.95 -11.33 1.03
N ARG A 25 -6.17 -10.31 0.64
CA ARG A 25 -6.33 -9.68 -0.68
C ARG A 25 -5.99 -10.62 -1.82
N ARG A 26 -4.96 -11.43 -1.66
CA ARG A 26 -4.57 -12.46 -2.61
C ARG A 26 -5.66 -13.52 -2.77
N GLU A 27 -6.18 -14.04 -1.65
CA GLU A 27 -7.27 -15.02 -1.64
C GLU A 27 -8.50 -14.50 -2.39
N VAL A 28 -8.87 -13.24 -2.20
CA VAL A 28 -9.96 -12.61 -2.97
C VAL A 28 -9.64 -12.60 -4.46
N GLY A 29 -8.41 -12.25 -4.86
CA GLY A 29 -7.97 -12.29 -6.26
C GLY A 29 -8.09 -13.69 -6.85
N GLU A 30 -7.62 -14.73 -6.14
CA GLU A 30 -7.71 -16.13 -6.55
C GLU A 30 -9.17 -16.60 -6.73
N ILE A 31 -10.04 -16.26 -5.79
CA ILE A 31 -11.48 -16.58 -5.87
C ILE A 31 -12.11 -15.92 -7.11
N LEU A 32 -11.81 -14.65 -7.36
CA LEU A 32 -12.33 -13.93 -8.51
C LEU A 32 -11.80 -14.51 -9.83
N GLN A 33 -10.51 -14.89 -9.88
CA GLN A 33 -9.89 -15.51 -11.05
C GLN A 33 -10.57 -16.82 -11.44
N HIS A 34 -11.02 -17.60 -10.47
CA HIS A 34 -11.70 -18.89 -10.68
C HIS A 34 -13.23 -18.77 -10.79
N SER A 35 -13.77 -17.55 -10.78
CA SER A 35 -15.23 -17.32 -10.83
C SER A 35 -15.89 -17.57 -12.19
N GLY A 36 -15.12 -17.83 -13.23
CA GLY A 36 -15.61 -17.95 -14.61
C GLY A 36 -15.93 -16.61 -15.27
N VAL A 37 -15.65 -15.48 -14.60
CA VAL A 37 -15.76 -14.13 -15.15
C VAL A 37 -14.36 -13.60 -15.41
N GLU A 38 -14.15 -12.94 -16.55
CA GLU A 38 -12.86 -12.26 -16.83
C GLU A 38 -12.51 -11.29 -15.71
N MET A 39 -11.33 -11.42 -15.15
CA MET A 39 -10.83 -10.57 -14.08
C MET A 39 -9.58 -9.81 -14.51
N ILE A 40 -9.54 -8.51 -14.24
CA ILE A 40 -8.33 -7.69 -14.30
C ILE A 40 -7.99 -7.28 -12.87
N GLU A 41 -6.89 -7.82 -12.34
CA GLU A 41 -6.39 -7.45 -11.02
C GLU A 41 -5.23 -6.46 -11.16
N PHE A 42 -5.31 -5.34 -10.45
CA PHE A 42 -4.17 -4.46 -10.22
C PHE A 42 -3.65 -4.66 -8.80
N ARG A 43 -2.41 -5.08 -8.68
CA ARG A 43 -1.71 -5.17 -7.40
C ARG A 43 -0.90 -3.91 -7.17
N ALA A 44 -1.30 -3.13 -6.18
CA ALA A 44 -0.68 -1.86 -5.85
C ALA A 44 -0.05 -1.88 -4.45
N SER A 45 0.99 -1.08 -4.29
CA SER A 45 1.58 -0.74 -2.99
C SER A 45 0.72 0.32 -2.27
N VAL A 46 1.33 1.13 -1.42
CA VAL A 46 0.62 2.19 -0.69
C VAL A 46 0.15 3.30 -1.64
N GLY A 47 -1.14 3.57 -1.65
CA GLY A 47 -1.71 4.71 -2.38
C GLY A 47 -1.44 6.02 -1.65
N ILE A 48 -0.92 7.02 -2.37
CA ILE A 48 -0.69 8.38 -1.86
C ILE A 48 -1.75 9.30 -2.45
N GLY A 49 -2.58 9.87 -1.59
CA GLY A 49 -3.64 10.80 -2.02
C GLY A 49 -4.88 10.77 -1.15
N ALA A 50 -5.87 11.56 -1.51
CA ALA A 50 -7.12 11.66 -0.79
C ALA A 50 -7.91 10.34 -0.83
N GLY A 51 -8.45 9.93 0.32
CA GLY A 51 -9.20 8.68 0.45
C GLY A 51 -8.33 7.43 0.64
N SER A 52 -7.01 7.55 0.63
CA SER A 52 -6.12 6.45 1.01
C SER A 52 -6.01 6.35 2.52
N LEU A 53 -6.52 5.26 3.08
CA LEU A 53 -6.48 5.00 4.52
C LEU A 53 -5.04 4.92 5.05
N SER A 54 -4.12 4.33 4.29
CA SER A 54 -2.70 4.26 4.64
C SER A 54 -2.05 5.64 4.69
N PHE A 55 -2.38 6.50 3.73
CA PHE A 55 -1.88 7.86 3.69
C PHE A 55 -2.51 8.74 4.79
N ASP A 56 -3.79 8.58 5.07
CA ASP A 56 -4.48 9.29 6.15
C ASP A 56 -3.92 8.90 7.52
N LEU A 57 -3.57 7.62 7.72
CA LEU A 57 -2.89 7.16 8.92
C LEU A 57 -1.49 7.81 9.05
N LEU A 58 -0.70 7.81 7.97
CA LEU A 58 0.60 8.47 7.94
C LEU A 58 0.49 9.95 8.29
N LYS A 59 -0.47 10.66 7.71
CA LYS A 59 -0.77 12.07 8.02
C LYS A 59 -1.11 12.25 9.50
N ALA A 60 -2.07 11.47 10.01
CA ALA A 60 -2.51 11.59 11.38
C ALA A 60 -1.38 11.38 12.39
N LEU A 61 -0.47 10.44 12.11
CA LEU A 61 0.70 10.19 12.95
C LEU A 61 1.70 11.34 12.87
N THR A 62 2.04 11.79 11.67
CA THR A 62 3.03 12.85 11.49
C THR A 62 2.54 14.22 11.94
N ASP A 63 1.25 14.52 11.81
CA ASP A 63 0.69 15.79 12.28
C ASP A 63 0.65 15.87 13.81
N ARG A 64 0.38 14.75 14.50
CA ARG A 64 0.21 14.70 15.95
C ARG A 64 1.50 14.46 16.73
N LEU A 65 2.46 13.71 16.18
CA LEU A 65 3.66 13.27 16.90
C LEU A 65 4.90 14.05 16.50
N PRO A 66 5.47 14.90 17.38
CA PRO A 66 6.74 15.57 17.13
C PRO A 66 7.93 14.58 17.15
N VAL A 67 7.79 13.48 17.88
CA VAL A 67 8.77 12.38 17.93
C VAL A 67 8.01 11.07 17.67
N MET A 68 8.45 10.32 16.68
CA MET A 68 7.88 9.03 16.32
C MET A 68 8.88 7.92 16.62
N LEU A 69 8.43 6.97 17.44
CA LEU A 69 9.19 5.74 17.73
C LEU A 69 8.83 4.71 16.67
N CYS A 70 9.79 4.33 15.86
CA CYS A 70 9.57 3.54 14.68
C CYS A 70 10.32 2.21 14.77
N PRO A 71 9.63 1.07 14.57
CA PRO A 71 10.28 -0.23 14.52
C PRO A 71 11.01 -0.45 13.18
N GLY A 72 11.72 -1.61 13.09
CA GLY A 72 12.61 -1.91 11.98
C GLY A 72 11.99 -1.92 10.56
N TRP A 73 10.66 -1.99 10.41
CA TRP A 73 9.98 -1.94 9.12
C TRP A 73 10.09 -0.59 8.39
N LEU A 74 10.65 0.44 9.01
CA LEU A 74 10.95 1.71 8.33
C LEU A 74 11.85 1.56 7.10
N THR A 75 12.68 0.55 7.08
CA THR A 75 13.60 0.28 5.96
C THR A 75 13.02 -0.64 4.91
N THR A 76 11.78 -1.12 5.11
CA THR A 76 11.11 -1.99 4.13
C THR A 76 10.88 -1.23 2.82
N PRO A 77 11.33 -1.77 1.68
CA PRO A 77 11.13 -1.15 0.38
C PRO A 77 9.65 -1.12 0.00
N THR A 78 9.23 -0.01 -0.54
CA THR A 78 7.88 0.20 -1.06
C THR A 78 7.93 1.04 -2.33
N GLN A 79 6.98 0.86 -3.21
CA GLN A 79 6.84 1.66 -4.44
C GLN A 79 5.47 2.33 -4.43
N PRO A 80 5.34 3.49 -3.74
CA PRO A 80 4.06 4.20 -3.61
C PRO A 80 3.50 4.58 -4.97
N ILE A 81 2.19 4.72 -5.06
CA ILE A 81 1.51 5.15 -6.28
C ILE A 81 0.47 6.24 -5.93
N ALA A 82 0.36 7.27 -6.76
CA ALA A 82 -0.68 8.27 -6.60
C ALA A 82 -2.08 7.65 -6.78
N VAL A 83 -3.03 8.03 -5.92
CA VAL A 83 -4.42 7.52 -6.00
C VAL A 83 -5.02 7.82 -7.37
N GLU A 84 -4.72 8.97 -7.96
CA GLU A 84 -5.16 9.35 -9.29
C GLU A 84 -4.66 8.39 -10.38
N ASP A 85 -3.42 7.90 -10.25
CA ASP A 85 -2.85 6.94 -11.19
C ASP A 85 -3.50 5.56 -11.03
N VAL A 86 -3.79 5.13 -9.79
CA VAL A 86 -4.58 3.92 -9.53
C VAL A 86 -5.95 4.02 -10.20
N LEU A 87 -6.64 5.15 -10.04
CA LEU A 87 -7.95 5.37 -10.67
C LEU A 87 -7.85 5.34 -12.19
N ALA A 88 -6.77 5.91 -12.77
CA ALA A 88 -6.53 5.84 -14.20
C ALA A 88 -6.39 4.40 -14.70
N TYR A 89 -5.64 3.54 -13.99
CA TYR A 89 -5.52 2.12 -14.32
C TYR A 89 -6.87 1.39 -14.23
N LEU A 90 -7.62 1.61 -13.14
CA LEU A 90 -8.94 0.99 -12.97
C LEU A 90 -9.91 1.38 -14.07
N LEU A 91 -9.91 2.65 -14.50
CA LEU A 91 -10.73 3.13 -15.59
C LEU A 91 -10.30 2.56 -16.95
N ALA A 92 -9.00 2.53 -17.22
CA ALA A 92 -8.45 2.02 -18.47
C ALA A 92 -8.69 0.51 -18.65
N ALA A 93 -8.79 -0.24 -17.54
CA ALA A 93 -9.07 -1.68 -17.61
C ALA A 93 -10.39 -2.03 -18.29
N LYS A 94 -11.39 -1.14 -18.25
CA LYS A 94 -12.69 -1.38 -18.91
C LYS A 94 -12.56 -1.39 -20.44
N ASP A 95 -11.57 -0.69 -20.98
CA ASP A 95 -11.36 -0.50 -22.40
C ASP A 95 -10.41 -1.56 -23.02
N LEU A 96 -9.84 -2.44 -22.19
CA LEU A 96 -9.07 -3.57 -22.67
C LEU A 96 -9.96 -4.51 -23.51
N PRO A 97 -9.42 -5.10 -24.59
CA PRO A 97 -10.10 -6.18 -25.32
C PRO A 97 -10.50 -7.32 -24.36
N ALA A 98 -11.66 -7.91 -24.62
CA ALA A 98 -12.08 -9.09 -23.88
C ALA A 98 -11.08 -10.24 -24.07
N GLY A 99 -10.79 -11.00 -23.03
CA GLY A 99 -9.80 -12.05 -23.07
C GLY A 99 -9.74 -12.86 -21.78
N GLU A 100 -8.55 -13.38 -21.48
CA GLU A 100 -8.28 -14.10 -20.25
C GLU A 100 -8.06 -13.14 -19.07
N SER A 101 -8.29 -13.67 -17.86
CA SER A 101 -7.98 -12.95 -16.62
C SER A 101 -6.50 -12.60 -16.54
N ARG A 102 -6.19 -11.38 -16.15
CA ARG A 102 -4.81 -10.87 -16.06
C ARG A 102 -4.56 -10.15 -14.75
N ILE A 103 -3.32 -10.27 -14.28
CA ILE A 103 -2.83 -9.58 -13.08
C ILE A 103 -1.74 -8.60 -13.53
N PHE A 104 -1.80 -7.38 -13.03
CA PHE A 104 -0.84 -6.32 -13.31
C PHE A 104 -0.32 -5.74 -11.99
N GLU A 105 0.98 -5.63 -11.85
CA GLU A 105 1.59 -4.89 -10.77
C GLU A 105 1.71 -3.41 -11.16
N ILE A 106 1.28 -2.51 -10.27
CA ILE A 106 1.32 -1.07 -10.50
C ILE A 106 1.98 -0.34 -9.33
N GLY A 107 2.80 0.65 -9.65
CA GLY A 107 3.53 1.49 -8.70
C GLY A 107 3.86 2.84 -9.32
N GLY A 108 4.30 3.77 -8.51
CA GLY A 108 4.87 5.04 -8.98
C GLY A 108 6.25 4.83 -9.62
N THR A 109 6.91 5.93 -10.00
CA THR A 109 8.23 5.87 -10.63
C THR A 109 9.33 5.47 -9.65
N ASP A 110 9.20 5.80 -8.38
CA ASP A 110 10.26 5.73 -7.39
C ASP A 110 10.03 4.59 -6.39
N VAL A 111 11.10 3.83 -6.15
CA VAL A 111 11.18 2.92 -5.02
C VAL A 111 11.76 3.68 -3.83
N SER A 112 11.07 3.65 -2.71
CA SER A 112 11.47 4.30 -1.48
C SER A 112 11.29 3.36 -0.28
N THR A 113 11.38 3.89 0.93
CA THR A 113 11.04 3.14 2.15
C THR A 113 9.88 3.81 2.89
N TYR A 114 9.22 3.08 3.75
CA TYR A 114 8.19 3.69 4.61
C TYR A 114 8.78 4.81 5.48
N GLY A 115 10.05 4.69 5.89
CA GLY A 115 10.76 5.73 6.61
C GLY A 115 10.92 7.02 5.80
N ASP A 116 11.15 6.89 4.49
CA ASP A 116 11.28 8.04 3.60
C ASP A 116 9.93 8.75 3.43
N LEU A 117 8.84 8.00 3.25
CA LEU A 117 7.49 8.56 3.19
C LEU A 117 7.14 9.34 4.47
N ILE A 118 7.45 8.76 5.65
CA ILE A 118 7.21 9.40 6.94
C ILE A 118 8.08 10.65 7.15
N ARG A 119 9.25 10.76 6.50
CA ARG A 119 10.11 11.95 6.54
C ARG A 119 9.67 13.00 5.53
N GLU A 120 9.29 12.57 4.34
CA GLU A 120 8.99 13.47 3.23
C GLU A 120 7.70 14.27 3.46
N TYR A 121 6.64 13.63 3.92
CA TYR A 121 5.37 14.31 4.18
C TYR A 121 5.50 15.51 5.14
N PRO A 122 6.05 15.37 6.37
CA PRO A 122 6.23 16.51 7.25
C PRO A 122 7.23 17.53 6.69
N ARG A 123 8.24 17.12 5.91
CA ARG A 123 9.17 18.03 5.25
C ARG A 123 8.44 18.99 4.31
N GLN A 124 7.56 18.46 3.46
CA GLN A 124 6.72 19.26 2.55
C GLN A 124 5.77 20.20 3.29
N ARG A 125 5.33 19.80 4.50
CA ARG A 125 4.47 20.61 5.36
C ARG A 125 5.25 21.62 6.23
N GLY A 126 6.56 21.70 6.12
CA GLY A 126 7.40 22.53 6.98
C GLY A 126 7.45 22.10 8.45
N LEU A 127 7.03 20.86 8.75
CA LEU A 127 7.00 20.31 10.09
C LEU A 127 8.33 19.62 10.43
N ARG A 128 8.91 19.97 11.58
CA ARG A 128 10.11 19.28 12.08
C ARG A 128 9.69 18.07 12.91
N ARG A 129 10.00 16.86 12.42
CA ARG A 129 9.69 15.59 13.08
C ARG A 129 10.96 14.78 13.30
N ARG A 130 11.06 14.10 14.44
CA ARG A 130 12.18 13.20 14.74
C ARG A 130 11.69 11.75 14.71
N LEU A 131 12.36 10.92 13.91
CA LEU A 131 12.14 9.48 13.89
C LEU A 131 13.24 8.82 14.72
N LEU A 132 12.84 8.06 15.72
CA LEU A 132 13.73 7.25 16.54
C LEU A 132 13.46 5.79 16.21
N SER A 133 14.46 5.12 15.61
CA SER A 133 14.38 3.69 15.38
C SER A 133 14.53 2.95 16.69
N VAL A 134 13.60 2.04 16.97
CA VAL A 134 13.62 1.17 18.15
C VAL A 134 13.64 -0.30 17.70
N PRO A 135 14.52 -1.15 18.24
CA PRO A 135 14.65 -2.52 17.79
C PRO A 135 13.41 -3.37 18.09
N VAL A 136 12.67 -3.04 19.13
CA VAL A 136 11.47 -3.78 19.55
C VAL A 136 10.40 -2.81 20.03
N LEU A 137 9.16 -3.01 19.58
CA LEU A 137 7.99 -2.34 20.17
C LEU A 137 7.68 -2.99 21.52
N THR A 138 7.99 -2.29 22.61
CA THR A 138 7.57 -2.72 23.95
C THR A 138 6.05 -2.56 24.10
N PRO A 139 5.40 -3.32 25.01
CA PRO A 139 3.97 -3.15 25.31
C PRO A 139 3.58 -1.71 25.68
N TYR A 140 4.49 -0.98 26.32
CA TYR A 140 4.32 0.44 26.66
C TYR A 140 4.24 1.32 25.41
N LEU A 141 5.12 1.12 24.43
CA LEU A 141 5.11 1.84 23.15
C LEU A 141 3.84 1.52 22.36
N SER A 142 3.40 0.27 22.37
CA SER A 142 2.13 -0.14 21.76
C SER A 142 0.93 0.52 22.42
N SER A 143 0.95 0.75 23.75
CA SER A 143 -0.12 1.44 24.46
C SER A 143 -0.17 2.93 24.14
N LEU A 144 0.98 3.58 23.93
CA LEU A 144 1.07 4.97 23.48
C LEU A 144 0.46 5.15 22.09
N TRP A 145 0.73 4.22 21.19
CA TRP A 145 0.12 4.18 19.85
C TRP A 145 -1.42 4.01 19.94
N ARG A 146 -1.91 3.18 20.88
CA ARG A 146 -3.33 2.99 21.12
C ARG A 146 -4.03 4.27 21.59
N ALA A 147 -3.37 5.10 22.39
CA ALA A 147 -3.94 6.34 22.90
C ALA A 147 -4.09 7.44 21.85
N LEU A 148 -3.35 7.34 20.72
CA LEU A 148 -3.31 8.34 19.66
C LEU A 148 -4.26 8.05 18.51
N VAL A 149 -4.78 6.82 18.41
CA VAL A 149 -5.67 6.35 17.34
C VAL A 149 -7.01 5.99 17.96
N THR A 150 -8.11 6.38 17.32
CA THR A 150 -9.45 5.98 17.79
C THR A 150 -9.62 4.46 17.76
N PRO A 151 -10.44 3.85 18.64
CA PRO A 151 -10.60 2.39 18.69
C PRO A 151 -10.93 1.74 17.34
N ALA A 152 -11.78 2.36 16.52
CA ALA A 152 -12.13 1.86 15.20
C ALA A 152 -10.97 1.94 14.18
N SER A 153 -10.14 2.98 14.27
CA SER A 153 -8.95 3.15 13.41
C SER A 153 -7.78 2.30 13.89
N PHE A 154 -7.79 1.83 15.13
CA PHE A 154 -6.69 1.07 15.72
C PHE A 154 -6.58 -0.34 15.15
N GLU A 155 -7.68 -1.08 15.01
CA GLU A 155 -7.64 -2.43 14.43
C GLU A 155 -7.22 -2.40 12.97
N VAL A 156 -7.80 -1.49 12.19
CA VAL A 156 -7.41 -1.30 10.79
C VAL A 156 -5.94 -0.85 10.69
N GLY A 157 -5.53 0.09 11.53
CA GLY A 157 -4.13 0.56 11.59
C GLY A 157 -3.15 -0.56 11.96
N ARG A 158 -3.52 -1.48 12.86
CA ARG A 158 -2.68 -2.62 13.21
C ARG A 158 -2.44 -3.54 12.02
N HIS A 159 -3.48 -3.90 11.28
CA HIS A 159 -3.35 -4.75 10.10
C HIS A 159 -2.56 -4.08 8.97
N LEU A 160 -2.71 -2.76 8.80
CA LEU A 160 -1.89 -2.00 7.88
C LEU A 160 -0.41 -2.00 8.29
N ILE A 161 -0.11 -1.79 9.58
CA ILE A 161 1.27 -1.81 10.10
C ILE A 161 1.90 -3.20 9.95
N GLU A 162 1.16 -4.28 10.14
CA GLU A 162 1.64 -5.63 9.88
C GLU A 162 2.02 -5.82 8.41
N GLY A 163 1.28 -5.22 7.48
CA GLY A 163 1.59 -5.22 6.05
C GLY A 163 2.86 -4.44 5.68
N LEU A 164 3.28 -3.47 6.50
CA LEU A 164 4.49 -2.68 6.23
C LEU A 164 5.81 -3.48 6.38
N LYS A 165 5.75 -4.69 6.89
CA LYS A 165 6.93 -5.58 6.99
C LYS A 165 7.29 -6.22 5.65
N ASN A 166 6.32 -6.39 4.76
CA ASN A 166 6.55 -7.01 3.46
C ASN A 166 6.96 -5.97 2.42
N PRO A 167 8.01 -6.23 1.63
CA PRO A 167 8.35 -5.39 0.49
C PRO A 167 7.20 -5.32 -0.51
N THR A 168 6.90 -4.11 -0.98
CA THR A 168 5.83 -3.85 -1.95
C THR A 168 6.38 -3.07 -3.14
N VAL A 169 7.24 -3.73 -3.92
CA VAL A 169 7.93 -3.17 -5.09
C VAL A 169 7.50 -3.93 -6.33
N VAL A 170 7.20 -3.21 -7.40
CA VAL A 170 6.83 -3.75 -8.71
C VAL A 170 7.97 -4.59 -9.28
N ARG A 171 7.68 -5.83 -9.62
CA ARG A 171 8.60 -6.77 -10.27
C ARG A 171 8.22 -7.00 -11.72
N ASP A 172 6.92 -7.05 -12.00
CA ASP A 172 6.38 -7.15 -13.35
C ASP A 172 5.92 -5.78 -13.84
N ARG A 173 6.53 -5.28 -14.92
CA ARG A 173 6.24 -3.97 -15.51
C ARG A 173 5.31 -4.04 -16.72
N THR A 174 4.67 -5.17 -16.98
CA THR A 174 3.77 -5.35 -18.13
C THR A 174 2.61 -4.34 -18.15
N ALA A 175 2.22 -3.80 -16.99
CA ALA A 175 1.24 -2.73 -16.92
C ALA A 175 1.65 -1.49 -17.73
N LEU A 176 2.95 -1.13 -17.75
CA LEU A 176 3.45 0.03 -18.51
C LEU A 176 3.44 -0.18 -20.02
N ASP A 177 3.47 -1.43 -20.47
CA ASP A 177 3.42 -1.78 -21.89
C ASP A 177 1.97 -1.84 -22.41
N VAL A 178 1.04 -2.24 -21.52
CA VAL A 178 -0.38 -2.45 -21.87
C VAL A 178 -1.19 -1.15 -21.74
N PHE A 179 -0.87 -0.32 -20.75
CA PHE A 179 -1.63 0.90 -20.47
C PHE A 179 -0.82 2.16 -20.81
N PRO A 180 -1.42 3.15 -21.53
CA PRO A 180 -0.75 4.41 -21.87
C PRO A 180 -0.71 5.36 -20.66
N ILE A 181 -0.40 4.82 -19.48
CA ILE A 181 -0.36 5.54 -18.22
C ILE A 181 1.08 5.72 -17.80
N ARG A 182 1.44 6.95 -17.46
CA ARG A 182 2.75 7.32 -16.91
C ARG A 182 2.58 7.66 -15.44
N PRO A 183 2.87 6.73 -14.52
CA PRO A 183 2.73 7.00 -13.10
C PRO A 183 3.65 8.15 -12.65
N ARG A 184 3.17 8.90 -11.67
CA ARG A 184 3.92 10.01 -11.06
C ARG A 184 4.93 9.46 -10.05
N GLY A 185 5.97 10.29 -9.80
CA GLY A 185 6.94 10.08 -8.73
C GLY A 185 6.59 10.87 -7.48
#